data_6bb1eeb25c7cc49e61aa73a15c271585
#
_entry.id   6bb1eeb25c7cc49e61aa73a15c271585
#
_cell.length_a   1.000
_cell.length_b   1.000
_cell.length_c   1.000
_cell.angle_alpha   90.00
_cell.angle_beta   90.00
_cell.angle_gamma   90.00
#
_symmetry.space_group_name_H-M   'P 1'
#
loop_
_entity.id
_entity.type
_entity.pdbx_description
1 polymer ?
#
loop_
_entity_poly.entity_id
_entity_poly.type
_entity_poly.pdbx_seq_one_letter_code
_entity_poly.pdbx_strand_id
1 'polypeptide(L)'
;MNNVVLVGRLTKDPELAYGGQNSDIAVCRFTLAVDRPTQDKAADFIRIVVFRKQAENAKQYLAKGRQCAVEGRIQTGSYKDREGKTVYTTDVVANRVEFLTKPNSGGHQEEQGSESLTDAFIEVDEDLPF
;
A
#
# COMPACT_ATOMS: atom_id res chain seq x y z
N MET A 1 7.73 6.81 -19.86
CA MET A 1 7.59 7.18 -18.43
C MET A 1 6.44 6.39 -17.83
N ASN A 2 6.67 5.76 -16.69
CA ASN A 2 5.68 4.90 -16.06
C ASN A 2 5.72 5.20 -14.56
N ASN A 3 4.79 6.00 -14.11
CA ASN A 3 4.79 6.46 -12.72
C ASN A 3 3.37 6.59 -12.23
N VAL A 4 3.12 6.03 -11.06
CA VAL A 4 1.80 6.04 -10.43
C VAL A 4 1.96 6.48 -9.00
N VAL A 5 1.08 7.36 -8.55
CA VAL A 5 1.00 7.77 -7.15
C VAL A 5 -0.44 7.53 -6.69
N LEU A 6 -0.57 6.75 -5.61
CA LEU A 6 -1.88 6.36 -5.09
C LEU A 6 -1.93 6.59 -3.59
N VAL A 7 -3.08 7.02 -3.11
CA VAL A 7 -3.36 7.11 -1.69
C VAL A 7 -4.65 6.34 -1.43
N GLY A 8 -4.60 5.41 -0.49
CA GLY A 8 -5.78 4.62 -0.18
C GLY A 8 -5.61 3.83 1.08
N ARG A 9 -6.51 2.89 1.29
CA ARG A 9 -6.54 2.05 2.49
C ARG A 9 -6.44 0.60 2.11
N LEU A 10 -5.77 -0.17 2.96
CA LEU A 10 -5.67 -1.61 2.72
C LEU A 10 -7.02 -2.28 2.95
N THR A 11 -7.36 -3.20 2.06
CA THR A 11 -8.60 -3.97 2.19
C THR A 11 -8.45 -5.19 3.07
N LYS A 12 -7.20 -5.65 3.25
CA LYS A 12 -6.86 -6.79 4.07
C LYS A 12 -5.48 -6.56 4.66
N ASP A 13 -5.12 -7.39 5.62
CA ASP A 13 -3.75 -7.35 6.12
C ASP A 13 -2.77 -7.70 5.00
N PRO A 14 -1.61 -7.07 4.99
CA PRO A 14 -0.61 -7.37 3.95
C PRO A 14 -0.04 -8.78 4.13
N GLU A 15 0.32 -9.39 3.02
CA GLU A 15 0.89 -10.73 3.01
C GLU A 15 2.36 -10.63 2.65
N LEU A 16 3.21 -11.21 3.48
CA LEU A 16 4.65 -11.21 3.26
C LEU A 16 5.09 -12.62 2.91
N ALA A 17 5.87 -12.72 1.84
CA ALA A 17 6.48 -13.97 1.43
C ALA A 17 7.92 -13.71 1.04
N TYR A 18 8.71 -14.76 0.95
CA TYR A 18 10.09 -14.66 0.49
C TYR A 18 10.24 -15.44 -0.78
N GLY A 19 10.79 -14.81 -1.80
CA GLY A 19 10.95 -15.43 -3.11
C GLY A 19 12.39 -15.34 -3.59
N GLY A 20 12.59 -15.71 -4.86
CA GLY A 20 13.90 -15.75 -5.44
C GLY A 20 14.53 -17.12 -5.29
N GLN A 21 15.72 -17.30 -5.88
CA GLN A 21 16.37 -18.60 -5.90
C GLN A 21 16.72 -19.10 -4.50
N ASN A 22 17.08 -18.19 -3.62
CA ASN A 22 17.47 -18.54 -2.25
C ASN A 22 16.39 -18.19 -1.24
N SER A 23 15.22 -17.78 -1.71
CA SER A 23 14.11 -17.36 -0.85
C SER A 23 14.52 -16.26 0.11
N ASP A 24 15.36 -15.33 -0.37
CA ASP A 24 15.88 -14.27 0.46
C ASP A 24 15.34 -12.89 0.08
N ILE A 25 14.45 -12.82 -0.90
CA ILE A 25 13.85 -11.56 -1.32
C ILE A 25 12.46 -11.44 -0.71
N ALA A 26 12.30 -10.47 0.17
CA ALA A 26 11.00 -10.22 0.79
C ALA A 26 10.07 -9.59 -0.23
N VAL A 27 8.85 -10.10 -0.32
CA VAL A 27 7.81 -9.59 -1.21
C VAL A 27 6.54 -9.44 -0.39
N CYS A 28 6.01 -8.24 -0.35
CA CYS A 28 4.78 -7.96 0.36
C CYS A 28 3.71 -7.56 -0.65
N ARG A 29 2.53 -8.15 -0.52
CA ARG A 29 1.40 -7.86 -1.40
C ARG A 29 0.22 -7.41 -0.59
N PHE A 30 -0.45 -6.41 -1.08
CA PHE A 30 -1.70 -5.96 -0.48
C PHE A 30 -2.55 -5.28 -1.55
N THR A 31 -3.85 -5.17 -1.28
CA THR A 31 -4.77 -4.47 -2.15
C THR A 31 -5.16 -3.15 -1.51
N LEU A 32 -5.05 -2.10 -2.29
CA LEU A 32 -5.32 -0.74 -1.86
C LEU A 32 -6.65 -0.30 -2.45
N ALA A 33 -7.55 0.17 -1.59
CA ALA A 33 -8.81 0.76 -2.04
C ALA A 33 -8.59 2.26 -2.19
N VAL A 34 -8.68 2.73 -3.42
CA VAL A 34 -8.47 4.13 -3.76
C VAL A 34 -9.82 4.72 -4.15
N ASP A 35 -10.25 5.73 -3.43
CA ASP A 35 -11.54 6.35 -3.67
C ASP A 35 -11.53 7.08 -5.00
N ARG A 36 -12.62 6.90 -5.76
CA ARG A 36 -12.80 7.69 -6.97
C ARG A 36 -13.33 9.06 -6.61
N PRO A 37 -12.92 10.12 -7.33
CA PRO A 37 -13.44 11.45 -7.07
C PRO A 37 -14.84 11.63 -7.69
N THR A 38 -15.74 10.72 -7.36
CA THR A 38 -17.10 10.73 -7.87
C THR A 38 -18.08 10.70 -6.72
N GLN A 39 -19.35 11.00 -7.01
CA GLN A 39 -20.36 11.08 -5.97
C GLN A 39 -20.86 9.70 -5.52
N ASP A 40 -20.63 8.68 -6.32
CA ASP A 40 -21.13 7.34 -6.01
C ASP A 40 -20.28 6.61 -4.99
N LYS A 41 -19.20 7.24 -4.53
CA LYS A 41 -18.31 6.69 -3.50
C LYS A 41 -17.73 5.34 -3.88
N ALA A 42 -17.57 5.11 -5.17
CA ALA A 42 -16.91 3.91 -5.65
C ALA A 42 -15.42 3.97 -5.37
N ALA A 43 -14.80 2.81 -5.28
CA ALA A 43 -13.37 2.73 -5.07
C ALA A 43 -12.76 1.79 -6.09
N ASP A 44 -11.52 2.05 -6.44
CA ASP A 44 -10.73 1.14 -7.25
C ASP A 44 -9.86 0.28 -6.34
N PHE A 45 -9.82 -1.00 -6.64
CA PHE A 45 -9.02 -1.95 -5.85
C PHE A 45 -7.79 -2.30 -6.65
N ILE A 46 -6.64 -1.86 -6.17
CA ILE A 46 -5.40 -1.93 -6.91
C ILE A 46 -4.40 -2.78 -6.13
N ARG A 47 -3.85 -3.79 -6.80
CA ARG A 47 -2.87 -4.66 -6.16
C ARG A 47 -1.51 -4.01 -6.15
N ILE A 48 -0.88 -4.03 -5.00
CA ILE A 48 0.42 -3.41 -4.76
C ILE A 48 1.41 -4.50 -4.41
N VAL A 49 2.60 -4.43 -5.00
CA VAL A 49 3.70 -5.36 -4.72
C VAL A 49 4.88 -4.53 -4.25
N VAL A 50 5.45 -4.91 -3.11
CA VAL A 50 6.58 -4.21 -2.51
C VAL A 50 7.68 -5.22 -2.28
N PHE A 51 8.93 -4.82 -2.52
CA PHE A 51 10.06 -5.73 -2.44
C PHE A 51 11.05 -5.31 -1.36
N ARG A 52 11.79 -6.28 -0.83
CA ARG A 52 12.97 -6.11 0.00
C ARG A 52 12.64 -5.43 1.32
N LYS A 53 13.44 -4.51 1.74
CA LYS A 53 13.28 -3.89 3.05
C LYS A 53 11.94 -3.18 3.20
N GLN A 54 11.47 -2.54 2.15
CA GLN A 54 10.17 -1.88 2.19
C GLN A 54 9.04 -2.90 2.35
N ALA A 55 9.21 -4.12 1.82
CA ALA A 55 8.22 -5.18 2.02
C ALA A 55 8.12 -5.57 3.48
N GLU A 56 9.25 -5.69 4.15
CA GLU A 56 9.26 -6.01 5.57
C GLU A 56 8.63 -4.89 6.39
N ASN A 57 8.93 -3.65 6.03
CA ASN A 57 8.34 -2.51 6.71
C ASN A 57 6.83 -2.47 6.50
N ALA A 58 6.38 -2.74 5.28
CA ALA A 58 4.95 -2.74 4.98
C ALA A 58 4.22 -3.79 5.82
N LYS A 59 4.79 -4.98 5.91
CA LYS A 59 4.18 -6.03 6.72
C LYS A 59 4.12 -5.64 8.19
N GLN A 60 5.15 -4.98 8.67
CA GLN A 60 5.22 -4.62 10.08
C GLN A 60 4.26 -3.49 10.45
N TYR A 61 4.11 -2.49 9.58
CA TYR A 61 3.39 -1.26 9.94
C TYR A 61 2.02 -1.12 9.31
N LEU A 62 1.68 -1.94 8.33
CA LEU A 62 0.37 -1.86 7.69
C LEU A 62 -0.54 -2.97 8.18
N ALA A 63 -1.84 -2.68 8.10
CA ALA A 63 -2.88 -3.63 8.47
C ALA A 63 -4.15 -3.22 7.74
N LYS A 64 -5.12 -4.11 7.74
CA LYS A 64 -6.43 -3.82 7.14
C LYS A 64 -6.95 -2.49 7.64
N GLY A 65 -7.38 -1.65 6.71
CA GLY A 65 -7.98 -0.36 7.02
C GLY A 65 -7.01 0.78 7.19
N ARG A 66 -5.72 0.51 7.25
CA ARG A 66 -4.75 1.60 7.40
C ARG A 66 -4.50 2.29 6.08
N GLN A 67 -4.15 3.55 6.16
CA GLN A 67 -3.96 4.41 5.01
C GLN A 67 -2.48 4.54 4.69
N CYS A 68 -2.16 4.49 3.40
CA CYS A 68 -0.79 4.71 2.96
C CYS A 68 -0.79 5.37 1.59
N ALA A 69 0.35 5.93 1.25
CA ALA A 69 0.61 6.45 -0.09
C ALA A 69 1.63 5.54 -0.75
N VAL A 70 1.42 5.25 -2.02
CA VAL A 70 2.30 4.38 -2.79
C VAL A 70 2.73 5.13 -4.04
N GLU A 71 4.02 5.14 -4.28
CA GLU A 71 4.58 5.62 -5.54
C GLU A 71 5.27 4.46 -6.22
N GLY A 72 4.98 4.24 -7.48
CA GLY A 72 5.57 3.14 -8.20
C GLY A 72 5.25 3.17 -9.67
N ARG A 73 5.26 2.01 -10.27
CA ARG A 73 4.99 1.86 -11.70
C ARG A 73 3.97 0.74 -11.92
N ILE A 74 3.25 0.85 -13.01
CA ILE A 74 2.31 -0.19 -13.44
C ILE A 74 3.11 -1.30 -14.11
N GLN A 75 2.82 -2.53 -13.74
CA GLN A 75 3.43 -3.69 -14.38
C GLN A 75 2.32 -4.66 -14.74
N THR A 76 2.29 -5.04 -16.01
CA THR A 76 1.31 -6.00 -16.49
C THR A 76 1.96 -7.36 -16.63
N GLY A 77 1.14 -8.39 -16.54
CA GLY A 77 1.61 -9.74 -16.73
C GLY A 77 0.47 -10.64 -17.15
N SER A 78 0.76 -11.91 -17.26
CA SER A 78 -0.28 -12.87 -17.59
C SER A 78 0.16 -14.24 -17.08
N TYR A 79 -0.84 -15.10 -16.85
CA TYR A 79 -0.60 -16.50 -16.53
C TYR A 79 -1.78 -17.30 -17.05
N LYS A 80 -1.59 -18.60 -17.14
CA LYS A 80 -2.67 -19.49 -17.56
C LYS A 80 -3.29 -20.14 -16.33
N ASP A 81 -4.61 -20.13 -16.31
CA ASP A 81 -5.33 -20.77 -15.21
C ASP A 81 -5.41 -22.28 -15.45
N ARG A 82 -6.13 -22.97 -14.57
CA ARG A 82 -6.25 -24.43 -14.67
C ARG A 82 -6.96 -24.89 -15.93
N GLU A 83 -7.78 -24.02 -16.51
CA GLU A 83 -8.52 -24.34 -17.72
C GLU A 83 -7.78 -23.96 -18.99
N GLY A 84 -6.56 -23.43 -18.85
CA GLY A 84 -5.77 -23.03 -20.00
C GLY A 84 -6.07 -21.63 -20.51
N LYS A 85 -6.93 -20.90 -19.84
CA LYS A 85 -7.24 -19.53 -20.24
C LYS A 85 -6.16 -18.59 -19.79
N THR A 86 -5.86 -17.59 -20.63
CA THR A 86 -4.89 -16.57 -20.27
C THR A 86 -5.56 -15.55 -19.35
N VAL A 87 -4.99 -15.34 -18.18
CA VAL A 87 -5.44 -14.34 -17.22
C VAL A 87 -4.43 -13.20 -17.22
N TYR A 88 -4.90 -11.99 -17.47
CA TYR A 88 -4.04 -10.81 -17.51
C TYR A 88 -4.05 -10.13 -16.14
N THR A 89 -2.90 -9.68 -15.71
CA THR A 89 -2.76 -9.00 -14.42
C THR A 89 -2.23 -7.60 -14.62
N THR A 90 -2.63 -6.72 -13.72
CA THR A 90 -2.13 -5.35 -13.68
C THR A 90 -1.83 -5.03 -12.21
N ASP A 91 -0.57 -4.82 -11.91
CA ASP A 91 -0.13 -4.56 -10.56
C ASP A 91 0.64 -3.25 -10.52
N VAL A 92 0.74 -2.67 -9.33
CA VAL A 92 1.62 -1.53 -9.10
C VAL A 92 2.80 -2.05 -8.29
N VAL A 93 3.99 -1.95 -8.87
CA VAL A 93 5.22 -2.28 -8.17
C VAL A 93 5.69 -1.02 -7.47
N ALA A 94 5.67 -1.04 -6.15
CA ALA A 94 5.96 0.14 -5.37
C ALA A 94 7.46 0.41 -5.32
N ASN A 95 7.83 1.64 -5.61
CA ASN A 95 9.18 2.13 -5.34
C ASN A 95 9.27 2.69 -3.93
N ARG A 96 8.13 3.19 -3.42
CA ARG A 96 8.11 3.86 -2.15
C ARG A 96 6.71 3.74 -1.54
N VAL A 97 6.67 3.46 -0.25
CA VAL A 97 5.42 3.40 0.51
C VAL A 97 5.54 4.30 1.71
N GLU A 98 4.59 5.21 1.88
CA GLU A 98 4.54 6.08 3.04
C GLU A 98 3.33 5.72 3.88
N PHE A 99 3.56 5.57 5.17
CA PHE A 99 2.50 5.20 6.10
C PHE A 99 1.84 6.48 6.61
N LEU A 100 0.56 6.66 6.31
CA LEU A 100 -0.14 7.89 6.61
C LEU A 100 -0.94 7.83 7.91
N THR A 101 -1.37 6.62 8.30
CA THR A 101 -2.02 6.45 9.59
C THR A 101 -1.06 5.79 10.55
N LYS A 102 -0.97 6.32 11.74
CA LYS A 102 -0.13 5.75 12.75
C LYS A 102 -0.70 4.40 13.19
N PRO A 103 0.14 3.47 13.60
CA PRO A 103 -0.37 2.27 14.21
C PRO A 103 -1.35 2.65 15.30
N ASN A 104 -2.48 1.98 15.30
CA ASN A 104 -3.47 2.28 16.29
C ASN A 104 -2.94 1.88 17.65
N SER A 105 -2.61 2.85 18.42
CA SER A 105 -2.26 2.63 19.80
C SER A 105 -3.49 2.83 20.63
N GLY A 106 -4.45 2.27 20.26
CA GLY A 106 -5.69 2.41 20.93
C GLY A 106 -6.02 3.85 21.27
N GLY A 107 -6.04 4.32 21.21
CA GLY A 107 -6.11 5.37 21.39
C GLY A 107 -5.82 6.52 21.49
N HIS A 108 -5.56 6.36 21.74
CA HIS A 108 -5.09 7.23 21.78
C HIS A 108 -4.79 8.07 21.57
N GLN A 109 -4.77 8.24 21.70
CA GLN A 109 -4.22 8.86 21.46
C GLN A 109 -3.85 9.63 21.27
N GLU A 110 -3.88 9.83 21.35
CA GLU A 110 -3.23 10.38 21.09
C GLU A 110 -2.97 11.13 21.02
N GLU A 111 -3.15 11.36 21.21
CA GLU A 111 -2.58 11.93 21.05
C GLU A 111 -2.15 12.55 21.03
N GLN A 112 -2.32 12.82 21.17
CA GLN A 112 -1.62 13.29 20.99
C GLN A 112 -1.22 13.76 20.66
N GLY A 113 -1.46 14.03 20.56
CA GLY A 113 -0.76 14.42 19.99
C GLY A 113 -0.61 14.94 19.47
N SER A 114 -0.69 15.07 19.28
CA SER A 114 -0.14 15.44 18.59
C SER A 114 0.10 15.85 18.04
N GLU A 115 0.04 16.05 17.82
CA GLU A 115 0.63 16.34 17.06
C GLU A 115 0.81 16.48 16.34
N SER A 116 0.54 16.63 16.34
CA SER A 116 1.07 16.72 15.50
C SER A 116 1.03 16.81 14.77
N LEU A 117 0.82 16.90 14.44
CA LEU A 117 1.11 16.87 13.49
C LEU A 117 1.35 17.01 12.98
N THR A 118 1.15 17.04 13.09
CA THR A 118 1.71 17.02 12.45
C THR A 118 2.05 16.85 12.26
N ASP A 119 1.90 17.01 12.33
CA ASP A 119 2.57 16.85 12.00
C ASP A 119 2.69 16.47 11.63
N ALA A 120 2.37 16.50 11.70
CA ALA A 120 2.82 16.09 11.16
C ALA A 120 2.68 15.82 10.70
N PHE A 121 2.51 15.56 10.65
CA PHE A 121 2.65 15.27 10.20
C PHE A 121 2.56 15.32 9.88
N ILE A 122 2.22 15.66 9.61
CA ILE A 122 2.48 15.46 9.34
C ILE A 122 2.46 15.48 9.07
N GLU A 123 2.23 15.66 8.98
CA GLU A 123 2.54 15.52 8.70
C GLU A 123 2.29 15.60 8.24
N VAL A 124 1.82 15.81 8.16
CA VAL A 124 1.94 15.69 7.77
C VAL A 124 1.62 15.87 7.61
N ASP A 125 1.36 16.21 7.57
CA ASP A 125 1.59 16.15 7.51
C ASP A 125 1.46 16.54 7.33
N GLU A 126 1.12 16.78 7.16
CA GLU A 126 1.48 16.81 7.00
C GLU A 126 1.51 17.14 6.48
N ASP A 127 1.17 17.35 6.26
CA ASP A 127 1.60 17.39 5.78
C ASP A 127 1.31 17.43 5.05
N LEU A 128 0.87 17.27 4.48
CA LEU A 128 0.92 16.88 3.68
C LEU A 128 0.50 17.12 2.80
N PRO A 129 0.42 17.15 2.28
CA PRO A 129 0.27 17.12 1.53
C PRO A 129 -0.11 16.94 1.18
N PHE A 130 -0.34 16.52 0.88
CA PHE A 130 -0.44 15.94 0.95
C PHE A 130 -0.61 16.14 0.80
#